data_f44c60deaabe0cd6e9bc1f296df2d5b8
#
_entry.id   f44c60deaabe0cd6e9bc1f296df2d5b8
#
_cell.length_a   1.000
_cell.length_b   1.000
_cell.length_c   1.000
_cell.angle_alpha   90.00
_cell.angle_beta   90.00
_cell.angle_gamma   90.00
#
_symmetry.space_group_name_H-M   'P 1'
#
loop_
_entity.id
_entity.type
_entity.pdbx_description
1 polymer ?
#
loop_
_entity_poly.entity_id
_entity_poly.type
_entity_poly.pdbx_seq_one_letter_code
_entity_poly.pdbx_strand_id
1 'polypeptide(L)'
;MELTYGLERFAMALQGVDNVYDLQWAPGVSYREVRLRDEIEQSKYAFGQVKLPDGEFAAFHRDMFNRNYDFARGLIGSGLVLPALDYCLKCSHLFNVLDSSGSIGVTERTAYILRVRHLAVAIAKAWTESGVAEDAVHGS
;
A
#
# COMPACT_ATOMS: atom_id res chain seq x y z
N MET A 1 -2.71 11.34 7.32
CA MET A 1 -1.48 10.64 7.77
C MET A 1 -0.79 11.32 8.94
N GLU A 2 -0.55 12.59 8.86
CA GLU A 2 0.01 13.38 9.97
C GLU A 2 -0.88 13.40 11.21
N LEU A 3 -2.20 13.38 11.01
CA LEU A 3 -3.18 13.30 12.10
C LEU A 3 -3.07 11.99 12.90
N THR A 4 -2.79 10.86 12.24
CA THR A 4 -2.63 9.57 12.91
C THR A 4 -1.38 9.57 13.80
N TYR A 5 -0.30 10.16 13.33
CA TYR A 5 0.94 10.34 14.11
C TYR A 5 0.72 11.26 15.32
N GLY A 6 -0.08 12.32 15.14
CA GLY A 6 -0.46 13.23 16.21
C GLY A 6 -1.28 12.57 17.30
N LEU A 7 -2.21 11.67 16.94
CA LEU A 7 -3.05 10.94 17.89
C LEU A 7 -2.24 10.02 18.80
N GLU A 8 -1.26 9.29 18.27
CA GLU A 8 -0.39 8.42 19.08
C GLU A 8 0.45 9.21 20.06
N ARG A 9 1.06 10.31 19.64
CA ARG A 9 1.83 11.21 20.52
C ARG A 9 0.95 11.85 21.59
N PHE A 10 -0.23 12.28 21.20
CA PHE A 10 -1.20 12.87 22.13
C PHE A 10 -1.65 11.85 23.18
N ALA A 11 -1.95 10.61 22.76
CA ALA A 11 -2.32 9.54 23.66
C ALA A 11 -1.17 9.19 24.63
N MET A 12 0.09 9.18 24.17
CA MET A 12 1.27 8.96 25.00
C MET A 12 1.37 10.04 26.10
N ALA A 13 1.18 11.29 25.76
CA ALA A 13 1.20 12.40 26.72
C ALA A 13 0.08 12.27 27.75
N LEU A 14 -1.15 11.93 27.33
CA LEU A 14 -2.30 11.76 28.21
C LEU A 14 -2.12 10.59 29.18
N GLN A 15 -1.54 9.48 28.72
CA GLN A 15 -1.32 8.29 29.54
C GLN A 15 0.01 8.32 30.32
N GLY A 16 0.87 9.29 30.05
CA GLY A 16 2.16 9.43 30.72
C GLY A 16 3.15 8.34 30.41
N VAL A 17 3.12 7.80 29.18
CA VAL A 17 4.05 6.76 28.71
C VAL A 17 5.06 7.32 27.73
N ASP A 18 6.30 6.85 27.79
CA ASP A 18 7.40 7.29 26.94
C ASP A 18 7.55 6.47 25.66
N ASN A 19 6.93 5.29 25.62
CA ASN A 19 7.00 4.38 24.50
C ASN A 19 5.59 4.13 23.94
N VAL A 20 5.41 4.27 22.63
CA VAL A 20 4.13 4.05 21.96
C VAL A 20 3.55 2.66 22.22
N TYR A 21 4.41 1.65 22.36
CA TYR A 21 3.97 0.27 22.60
C TYR A 21 3.43 0.03 24.02
N ASP A 22 3.67 0.95 24.93
CA ASP A 22 3.14 0.90 26.31
C ASP A 22 1.77 1.58 26.43
N LEU A 23 1.27 2.19 25.35
CA LEU A 23 -0.08 2.74 25.30
C LEU A 23 -1.12 1.64 25.60
N GLN A 24 -2.11 2.00 26.41
CA GLN A 24 -3.29 1.17 26.60
C GLN A 24 -4.27 1.39 25.45
N TRP A 25 -4.51 0.36 24.66
CA TRP A 25 -5.50 0.38 23.57
C TRP A 25 -6.91 0.26 24.12
N ALA A 26 -7.06 -0.60 25.13
CA ALA A 26 -8.28 -0.81 25.92
C ALA A 26 -7.84 -1.27 27.31
N PRO A 27 -8.72 -1.26 28.34
CA PRO A 27 -8.34 -1.77 29.66
C PRO A 27 -7.74 -3.18 29.59
N GLY A 28 -6.47 -3.30 30.01
CA GLY A 28 -5.73 -4.57 29.98
C GLY A 28 -5.14 -4.99 28.65
N VAL A 29 -5.29 -4.17 27.59
CA VAL A 29 -4.72 -4.46 26.25
C VAL A 29 -3.78 -3.33 25.86
N SER A 30 -2.48 -3.63 25.71
CA SER A 30 -1.49 -2.64 25.30
C SER A 30 -1.43 -2.49 23.77
N TYR A 31 -0.96 -1.33 23.30
CA TYR A 31 -0.67 -1.09 21.89
C TYR A 31 0.31 -2.11 21.32
N ARG A 32 1.26 -2.58 22.13
CA ARG A 32 2.21 -3.63 21.77
C ARG A 32 1.53 -4.93 21.33
N GLU A 33 0.52 -5.36 22.07
CA GLU A 33 -0.20 -6.60 21.76
C GLU A 33 -0.98 -6.49 20.45
N VAL A 34 -1.52 -5.31 20.15
CA VAL A 34 -2.32 -5.07 18.95
C VAL A 34 -1.46 -4.82 17.72
N ARG A 35 -0.36 -4.07 17.85
CA ARG A 35 0.40 -3.55 16.72
C ARG A 35 1.79 -4.16 16.52
N LEU A 36 2.55 -4.33 17.59
CA LEU A 36 3.95 -4.80 17.46
C LEU A 36 4.03 -6.18 16.83
N ARG A 37 3.17 -7.09 17.25
CA ARG A 37 3.13 -8.45 16.71
C ARG A 37 2.81 -8.41 15.20
N ASP A 38 1.82 -7.64 14.83
CA ASP A 38 1.41 -7.47 13.43
C ASP A 38 2.55 -6.88 12.60
N GLU A 39 3.21 -5.85 13.09
CA GLU A 39 4.37 -5.23 12.43
C GLU A 39 5.52 -6.23 12.24
N ILE A 40 5.80 -7.06 13.22
CA ILE A 40 6.85 -8.10 13.14
C ILE A 40 6.48 -9.14 12.08
N GLU A 41 5.26 -9.62 12.07
CA GLU A 41 4.79 -10.60 11.09
C GLU A 41 4.80 -10.04 9.66
N GLN A 42 4.34 -8.81 9.47
CA GLN A 42 4.39 -8.12 8.18
C GLN A 42 5.83 -7.87 7.72
N SER A 43 6.73 -7.52 8.63
CA SER A 43 8.14 -7.34 8.32
C SER A 43 8.79 -8.64 7.84
N LYS A 44 8.53 -9.75 8.53
CA LYS A 44 9.03 -11.07 8.11
C LYS A 44 8.52 -11.44 6.72
N TYR A 45 7.26 -11.18 6.44
CA TYR A 45 6.67 -11.41 5.12
C TYR A 45 7.32 -10.51 4.06
N ALA A 46 7.44 -9.20 4.33
CA ALA A 46 8.01 -8.24 3.40
C ALA A 46 9.48 -8.53 3.05
N PHE A 47 10.25 -9.06 4.00
CA PHE A 47 11.63 -9.48 3.77
C PHE A 47 11.76 -10.90 3.22
N GLY A 48 10.67 -11.53 2.84
CA GLY A 48 10.67 -12.86 2.22
C GLY A 48 11.00 -14.00 3.18
N GLN A 49 10.85 -13.78 4.50
CA GLN A 49 11.11 -14.80 5.52
C GLN A 49 9.93 -15.77 5.64
N VAL A 50 9.57 -16.40 4.54
CA VAL A 50 8.50 -17.40 4.46
C VAL A 50 9.07 -18.74 4.01
N LYS A 51 8.53 -19.82 4.55
CA LYS A 51 8.93 -21.19 4.19
C LYS A 51 8.18 -21.61 2.92
N LEU A 52 8.69 -21.19 1.78
CA LEU A 52 8.20 -21.57 0.45
C LEU A 52 9.36 -22.17 -0.37
N PRO A 53 9.07 -23.00 -1.37
CA PRO A 53 10.09 -23.46 -2.30
C PRO A 53 10.84 -22.30 -2.95
N ASP A 54 12.12 -22.53 -3.29
CA ASP A 54 12.97 -21.52 -3.89
C ASP A 54 12.36 -20.92 -5.15
N GLY A 55 12.26 -19.59 -5.17
CA GLY A 55 11.72 -18.85 -6.31
C GLY A 55 10.19 -18.72 -6.35
N GLU A 56 9.44 -19.51 -5.59
CA GLU A 56 7.97 -19.45 -5.60
C GLU A 56 7.43 -18.15 -5.05
N PHE A 57 8.05 -17.61 -4.00
CA PHE A 57 7.69 -16.31 -3.43
C PHE A 57 7.76 -15.19 -4.47
N ALA A 58 8.88 -15.12 -5.20
CA ALA A 58 9.08 -14.09 -6.22
C ALA A 58 8.14 -14.29 -7.41
N ALA A 59 7.99 -15.53 -7.89
CA ALA A 59 7.10 -15.86 -8.99
C ALA A 59 5.65 -15.53 -8.69
N PHE A 60 5.17 -15.85 -7.50
CA PHE A 60 3.83 -15.52 -7.05
C PHE A 60 3.58 -14.00 -7.05
N HIS A 61 4.51 -13.23 -6.46
CA HIS A 61 4.34 -11.78 -6.38
C HIS A 61 4.45 -11.09 -7.73
N ARG A 62 5.31 -11.58 -8.63
CA ARG A 62 5.38 -11.10 -10.01
C ARG A 62 4.09 -11.34 -10.77
N ASP A 63 3.53 -12.54 -10.67
CA ASP A 63 2.26 -12.88 -11.30
C ASP A 63 1.12 -12.01 -10.77
N MET A 64 1.01 -11.87 -9.44
CA MET A 64 0.03 -10.99 -8.81
C MET A 64 0.19 -9.53 -9.24
N PHE A 65 1.41 -9.02 -9.33
CA PHE A 65 1.67 -7.67 -9.81
C PHE A 65 1.15 -7.50 -11.25
N ASN A 66 1.53 -8.41 -12.14
CA ASN A 66 1.13 -8.33 -13.56
C ASN A 66 -0.39 -8.38 -13.71
N ARG A 67 -1.06 -9.27 -13.01
CA ARG A 67 -2.53 -9.38 -13.04
C ARG A 67 -3.21 -8.13 -12.50
N ASN A 68 -2.76 -7.61 -11.36
CA ASN A 68 -3.31 -6.38 -10.79
C ASN A 68 -3.05 -5.17 -11.69
N TYR A 69 -1.88 -5.10 -12.33
CA TYR A 69 -1.53 -4.05 -13.27
C TYR A 69 -2.46 -4.04 -14.48
N ASP A 70 -2.66 -5.18 -15.12
CA ASP A 70 -3.54 -5.31 -16.29
C ASP A 70 -5.00 -5.02 -15.93
N PHE A 71 -5.43 -5.48 -14.77
CA PHE A 71 -6.78 -5.22 -14.27
C PHE A 71 -7.01 -3.73 -13.98
N ALA A 72 -6.04 -3.06 -13.37
CA ALA A 72 -6.10 -1.62 -13.13
C ALA A 72 -6.20 -0.83 -14.44
N ARG A 73 -5.45 -1.23 -15.45
CA ARG A 73 -5.53 -0.60 -16.78
C ARG A 73 -6.92 -0.76 -17.40
N GLY A 74 -7.50 -1.94 -17.28
CA GLY A 74 -8.87 -2.20 -17.73
C GLY A 74 -9.91 -1.34 -17.02
N LEU A 75 -9.76 -1.15 -15.71
CA LEU A 75 -10.63 -0.30 -14.91
C LEU A 75 -10.54 1.17 -15.33
N ILE A 76 -9.32 1.66 -15.60
CA ILE A 76 -9.11 3.02 -16.11
C ILE A 76 -9.82 3.19 -17.46
N GLY A 77 -9.66 2.23 -18.35
CA GLY A 77 -10.33 2.24 -19.66
C GLY A 77 -11.86 2.21 -19.59
N SER A 78 -12.39 1.68 -18.49
CA SER A 78 -13.84 1.62 -18.22
C SER A 78 -14.36 2.83 -17.43
N GLY A 79 -13.50 3.78 -17.10
CA GLY A 79 -13.86 4.97 -16.32
C GLY A 79 -14.02 4.72 -14.81
N LEU A 80 -13.63 3.55 -14.32
CA LEU A 80 -13.74 3.18 -12.91
C LEU A 80 -12.47 3.59 -12.14
N VAL A 81 -12.35 4.88 -11.85
CA VAL A 81 -11.13 5.51 -11.32
C VAL A 81 -10.80 5.06 -9.89
N LEU A 82 -11.78 5.06 -9.00
CA LEU A 82 -11.54 4.68 -7.59
C LEU A 82 -11.15 3.20 -7.44
N PRO A 83 -11.83 2.24 -8.10
CA PRO A 83 -11.35 0.87 -8.13
C PRO A 83 -9.96 0.71 -8.75
N ALA A 84 -9.65 1.48 -9.79
CA ALA A 84 -8.32 1.48 -10.41
C ALA A 84 -7.24 1.94 -9.43
N LEU A 85 -7.52 2.97 -8.63
CA LEU A 85 -6.61 3.44 -7.57
C LEU A 85 -6.32 2.34 -6.55
N ASP A 86 -7.33 1.60 -6.14
CA ASP A 86 -7.16 0.48 -5.20
C ASP A 86 -6.19 -0.57 -5.76
N TYR A 87 -6.32 -0.95 -7.03
CA TYR A 87 -5.41 -1.90 -7.67
C TYR A 87 -4.02 -1.31 -7.92
N CYS A 88 -3.90 0.00 -8.16
CA CYS A 88 -2.61 0.68 -8.22
C CYS A 88 -1.86 0.59 -6.88
N LEU A 89 -2.56 0.79 -5.77
CA LEU A 89 -2.00 0.63 -4.42
C LEU A 89 -1.58 -0.82 -4.14
N LYS A 90 -2.35 -1.80 -4.62
CA LYS A 90 -1.98 -3.22 -4.55
C LYS A 90 -0.70 -3.50 -5.34
N CYS A 91 -0.55 -2.95 -6.54
CA CYS A 91 0.68 -3.05 -7.32
C CYS A 91 1.88 -2.45 -6.58
N SER A 92 1.72 -1.28 -5.99
CA SER A 92 2.76 -0.63 -5.20
C SER A 92 3.17 -1.49 -4.00
N HIS A 93 2.21 -2.07 -3.30
CA HIS A 93 2.48 -2.99 -2.18
C HIS A 93 3.25 -4.23 -2.63
N LEU A 94 2.81 -4.87 -3.71
CA LEU A 94 3.47 -6.07 -4.25
C LEU A 94 4.90 -5.78 -4.70
N PHE A 95 5.10 -4.63 -5.32
CA PHE A 95 6.44 -4.17 -5.69
C PHE A 95 7.33 -3.99 -4.46
N ASN A 96 6.83 -3.33 -3.42
CA ASN A 96 7.58 -3.12 -2.19
C ASN A 96 7.97 -4.45 -1.52
N VAL A 97 7.09 -5.43 -1.53
CA VAL A 97 7.38 -6.78 -1.03
C VAL A 97 8.48 -7.45 -1.84
N LEU A 98 8.40 -7.41 -3.17
CA LEU A 98 9.44 -7.94 -4.07
C LEU A 98 10.79 -7.27 -3.85
N ASP A 99 10.80 -5.96 -3.75
CA ASP A 99 12.02 -5.17 -3.53
C ASP A 99 12.66 -5.47 -2.17
N SER A 100 11.85 -5.49 -1.11
CA SER A 100 12.31 -5.78 0.25
C SER A 100 12.83 -7.20 0.42
N SER A 101 12.27 -8.16 -0.31
CA SER A 101 12.71 -9.56 -0.27
C SER A 101 14.02 -9.80 -1.03
N GLY A 102 14.52 -8.81 -1.77
CA GLY A 102 15.72 -8.96 -2.60
C GLY A 102 15.50 -9.79 -3.87
N SER A 103 14.25 -10.01 -4.26
CA SER A 103 13.88 -10.87 -5.40
C SER A 103 14.05 -10.20 -6.76
N ILE A 104 14.30 -8.90 -6.82
CA ILE A 104 14.42 -8.12 -8.06
C ILE A 104 15.75 -7.38 -8.14
N GLY A 105 16.30 -7.31 -9.35
CA GLY A 105 17.51 -6.54 -9.65
C GLY A 105 17.21 -5.06 -9.93
N VAL A 106 18.26 -4.27 -10.13
CA VAL A 106 18.18 -2.82 -10.35
C VAL A 106 17.37 -2.46 -11.59
N THR A 107 17.60 -3.16 -12.70
CA THR A 107 16.88 -2.92 -13.96
C THR A 107 15.41 -3.26 -13.85
N GLU A 108 15.10 -4.39 -13.22
CA GLU A 108 13.75 -4.84 -12.96
C GLU A 108 13.00 -3.88 -12.03
N ARG A 109 13.67 -3.41 -10.98
CA ARG A 109 13.14 -2.38 -10.06
C ARG A 109 12.68 -1.14 -10.82
N THR A 110 13.50 -0.61 -11.70
CA THR A 110 13.17 0.57 -12.50
C THR A 110 11.92 0.32 -13.36
N ALA A 111 11.82 -0.85 -13.98
CA ALA A 111 10.66 -1.22 -14.78
C ALA A 111 9.37 -1.26 -13.96
N TYR A 112 9.40 -1.83 -12.75
CA TYR A 112 8.23 -1.85 -11.86
C TYR A 112 7.82 -0.44 -11.40
N ILE A 113 8.79 0.39 -11.04
CA ILE A 113 8.52 1.79 -10.65
C ILE A 113 7.84 2.55 -11.78
N LEU A 114 8.30 2.39 -13.01
CA LEU A 114 7.69 3.02 -14.18
C LEU A 114 6.25 2.55 -14.41
N ARG A 115 5.99 1.27 -14.23
CA ARG A 115 4.63 0.72 -14.38
C ARG A 115 3.68 1.28 -13.33
N VAL A 116 4.08 1.34 -12.06
CA VAL A 116 3.26 1.93 -10.99
C VAL A 116 3.03 3.41 -11.25
N ARG A 117 4.07 4.13 -11.68
CA ARG A 117 3.96 5.55 -12.03
C ARG A 117 2.98 5.76 -13.20
N HIS A 118 3.03 4.91 -14.22
CA HIS A 118 2.09 4.94 -15.34
C HIS A 118 0.63 4.82 -14.87
N LEU A 119 0.35 3.88 -13.98
CA LEU A 119 -0.98 3.74 -13.40
C LEU A 119 -1.39 4.99 -12.62
N ALA A 120 -0.52 5.49 -11.77
CA ALA A 120 -0.79 6.67 -10.95
C ALA A 120 -1.10 7.91 -11.81
N VAL A 121 -0.33 8.14 -12.87
CA VAL A 121 -0.55 9.25 -13.80
C VAL A 121 -1.85 9.07 -14.57
N ALA A 122 -2.14 7.88 -15.06
CA ALA A 122 -3.37 7.60 -15.79
C ALA A 122 -4.61 7.78 -14.89
N ILE A 123 -4.54 7.36 -13.63
CA ILE A 123 -5.59 7.55 -12.63
C ILE A 123 -5.80 9.04 -12.34
N ALA A 124 -4.72 9.80 -12.15
CA ALA A 124 -4.80 11.23 -11.90
C ALA A 124 -5.45 11.98 -13.07
N LYS A 125 -5.10 11.63 -14.30
CA LYS A 125 -5.72 12.21 -15.50
C LYS A 125 -7.21 11.87 -15.58
N ALA A 126 -7.56 10.61 -15.40
CA ALA A 126 -8.96 10.16 -15.43
C ALA A 126 -9.79 10.82 -14.33
N TRP A 127 -9.22 10.99 -13.15
CA TRP A 127 -9.86 11.70 -12.03
C TRP A 127 -10.11 13.18 -12.37
N THR A 128 -9.12 13.87 -12.91
CA THR A 128 -9.24 15.28 -13.32
C THR A 128 -10.29 15.46 -14.39
N GLU A 129 -10.32 14.61 -15.40
CA GLU A 129 -11.33 14.64 -16.46
C GLU A 129 -12.73 14.38 -15.91
N SER A 130 -12.88 13.41 -15.02
CA SER A 130 -14.12 13.09 -14.32
C SER A 130 -14.60 14.26 -13.45
N GLY A 131 -13.70 14.86 -12.65
CA GLY A 131 -14.00 16.02 -11.81
C GLY A 131 -14.43 17.24 -12.60
N VAL A 132 -13.79 17.50 -13.72
CA VAL A 132 -14.18 18.60 -14.64
C VAL A 132 -15.58 18.35 -15.22
N ALA A 133 -15.91 17.11 -15.57
CA ALA A 133 -17.23 16.76 -16.05
C ALA A 133 -18.32 16.93 -14.97
N GLU A 134 -18.03 16.58 -13.73
CA GLU A 134 -18.96 16.80 -12.60
C GLU A 134 -19.17 18.28 -12.32
N ASP A 135 -18.12 19.06 -12.30
CA ASP A 135 -18.20 20.52 -12.10
C ASP A 135 -19.01 21.18 -13.23
N ALA A 136 -18.85 20.73 -14.46
CA ALA A 136 -19.62 21.22 -15.59
C ALA A 136 -21.11 20.89 -15.48
N VAL A 137 -21.47 19.72 -14.91
CA VAL A 137 -22.86 19.32 -14.66
C VAL A 137 -23.47 20.08 -13.50
N HIS A 138 -22.72 20.33 -12.44
CA HIS A 138 -23.21 21.09 -11.26
C HIS A 138 -23.12 22.59 -11.42
N GLY A 139 -22.30 23.10 -12.36
CA GLY A 139 -22.17 24.52 -12.65
C GLY A 139 -23.24 25.07 -13.61
N SER A 140 -24.12 24.23 -14.07
CA SER A 140 -25.23 24.61 -14.93
C SER A 140 -26.56 24.60 -14.21
#